data_6e72a0856d174db3508433fec6b6f139
#
_entry.id   6e72a0856d174db3508433fec6b6f139
#
_cell.length_a   1.000
_cell.length_b   1.000
_cell.length_c   1.000
_cell.angle_alpha   90.00
_cell.angle_beta   90.00
_cell.angle_gamma   90.00
#
_symmetry.space_group_name_H-M   'P 1'
#
loop_
_entity.id
_entity.type
_entity.pdbx_description
1 polymer ?
#
loop_
_entity_poly.entity_id
_entity_poly.type
_entity_poly.pdbx_seq_one_letter_code
_entity_poly.pdbx_strand_id
1 'polypeptide(L)'
;MNKIETRLTELGIQLPEVSKPVANYIPAKRTGNLIYVAGQIPVENGIIKKGKLGEDLNLEESKYATKLCAIGCLAAIKTICSLDKVTSIVAMHGLVNSTSENTEQADAMNGASDFVVDVFGEIGKHTRTAVGVSVPHNIAASVYMVAEIKE
;
A
#
# COMPACT_ATOMS: atom_id res chain seq x y z
N MET A 1 7.16 20.47 -12.30
CA MET A 1 6.12 20.12 -11.32
C MET A 1 5.85 18.62 -11.38
N ASN A 2 5.79 18.00 -10.24
CA ASN A 2 5.55 16.56 -10.13
C ASN A 2 4.12 16.22 -10.52
N LYS A 3 3.97 15.48 -11.63
CA LYS A 3 2.66 15.02 -12.12
C LYS A 3 1.94 14.17 -11.08
N ILE A 4 2.66 13.24 -10.47
CA ILE A 4 2.07 12.30 -9.50
C ILE A 4 1.65 13.02 -8.22
N GLU A 5 2.46 13.95 -7.73
CA GLU A 5 2.07 14.73 -6.55
C GLU A 5 0.88 15.65 -6.82
N THR A 6 0.80 16.22 -8.04
CA THR A 6 -0.38 16.96 -8.46
C THR A 6 -1.62 16.05 -8.48
N ARG A 7 -1.47 14.84 -9.02
CA ARG A 7 -2.56 13.88 -9.05
C ARG A 7 -3.01 13.47 -7.66
N LEU A 8 -2.07 13.25 -6.74
CA LEU A 8 -2.40 12.96 -5.34
C LEU A 8 -3.20 14.10 -4.70
N THR A 9 -2.79 15.34 -4.96
CA THR A 9 -3.52 16.52 -4.47
C THR A 9 -4.94 16.57 -5.03
N GLU A 10 -5.13 16.30 -6.33
CA GLU A 10 -6.44 16.22 -6.96
C GLU A 10 -7.33 15.15 -6.30
N LEU A 11 -6.74 14.05 -5.88
CA LEU A 11 -7.43 12.97 -5.18
C LEU A 11 -7.64 13.23 -3.68
N GLY A 12 -7.16 14.37 -3.19
CA GLY A 12 -7.26 14.73 -1.78
C GLY A 12 -6.31 13.93 -0.87
N ILE A 13 -5.22 13.40 -1.42
CA ILE A 13 -4.28 12.55 -0.71
C ILE A 13 -3.03 13.35 -0.33
N GLN A 14 -2.71 13.34 0.96
CA GLN A 14 -1.44 13.84 1.48
C GLN A 14 -0.62 12.64 1.93
N LEU A 15 0.60 12.49 1.37
CA LEU A 15 1.47 11.39 1.75
C LEU A 15 1.95 11.59 3.19
N PRO A 16 1.90 10.55 4.03
CA PRO A 16 2.41 10.64 5.39
C PRO A 16 3.93 10.66 5.41
N GLU A 17 4.50 11.10 6.53
CA GLU A 17 5.91 10.87 6.80
C GLU A 17 6.13 9.37 7.04
N VAL A 18 7.27 8.87 6.54
CA VAL A 18 7.62 7.46 6.70
C VAL A 18 8.08 7.22 8.13
N SER A 19 7.43 6.28 8.80
CA SER A 19 7.80 5.86 10.14
C SER A 19 9.16 5.17 10.13
N LYS A 20 9.98 5.42 11.15
CA LYS A 20 11.22 4.65 11.32
C LYS A 20 10.88 3.19 11.60
N PRO A 21 11.53 2.24 10.92
CA PRO A 21 11.35 0.83 11.24
C PRO A 21 11.69 0.53 12.70
N VAL A 22 10.89 -0.33 13.31
CA VAL A 22 11.09 -0.75 14.71
C VAL A 22 12.12 -1.86 14.84
N ALA A 23 12.68 -2.31 13.75
CA ALA A 23 13.65 -3.39 13.68
C ALA A 23 14.73 -3.06 12.64
N ASN A 24 15.60 -4.01 12.37
CA ASN A 24 16.77 -3.79 11.52
C ASN A 24 16.42 -3.95 10.03
N TYR A 25 15.59 -3.06 9.49
CA TYR A 25 15.24 -3.00 8.08
C TYR A 25 14.94 -1.56 7.65
N ILE A 26 14.76 -1.33 6.36
CA ILE A 26 14.48 -0.02 5.77
C ILE A 26 13.13 -0.04 5.05
N PRO A 27 12.45 1.12 4.88
CA PRO A 27 11.12 1.15 4.27
C PRO A 27 11.11 0.81 2.79
N ALA A 28 12.19 1.10 2.07
CA ALA A 28 12.31 0.77 0.65
C ALA A 28 13.75 0.57 0.27
N LYS A 29 13.99 -0.30 -0.71
CA LYS A 29 15.34 -0.61 -1.18
C LYS A 29 15.37 -0.66 -2.70
N ARG A 30 16.34 0.04 -3.28
CA ARG A 30 16.56 0.03 -4.72
C ARG A 30 17.59 -1.04 -5.09
N THR A 31 17.29 -1.79 -6.16
CA THR A 31 18.25 -2.65 -6.84
C THR A 31 18.04 -2.50 -8.36
N GLY A 32 19.07 -2.03 -9.08
CA GLY A 32 18.90 -1.66 -10.48
C GLY A 32 17.81 -0.59 -10.61
N ASN A 33 16.82 -0.86 -11.44
CA ASN A 33 15.67 0.02 -11.64
C ASN A 33 14.42 -0.43 -10.87
N LEU A 34 14.57 -1.35 -9.92
CA LEU A 34 13.48 -1.83 -9.09
C LEU A 34 13.58 -1.26 -7.68
N ILE A 35 12.43 -0.90 -7.12
CA ILE A 35 12.29 -0.52 -5.72
C ILE A 35 11.41 -1.56 -5.04
N TYR A 36 11.94 -2.18 -4.01
CA TYR A 36 11.21 -3.09 -3.13
C TYR A 36 10.76 -2.32 -1.90
N VAL A 37 9.47 -2.33 -1.65
CA VAL A 37 8.88 -1.60 -0.52
C VAL A 37 8.54 -2.58 0.58
N ALA A 38 8.94 -2.27 1.81
CA ALA A 38 8.58 -3.06 2.98
C ALA A 38 7.06 -3.00 3.22
N GLY A 39 6.53 -4.03 3.87
CA GLY A 39 5.10 -4.06 4.22
C GLY A 39 4.68 -2.82 4.97
N GLN A 40 3.65 -2.15 4.47
CA GLN A 40 3.08 -0.95 5.07
C GLN A 40 1.79 -1.29 5.78
N ILE A 41 1.56 -0.68 6.92
CA ILE A 41 0.35 -0.87 7.71
C ILE A 41 -0.59 0.33 7.51
N PRO A 42 -1.90 0.18 7.79
CA PRO A 42 -2.86 1.25 7.55
C PRO A 42 -2.82 2.28 8.68
N VAL A 43 -2.20 3.42 8.41
CA VAL A 43 -2.11 4.53 9.37
C VAL A 43 -2.83 5.75 8.79
N GLU A 44 -3.68 6.38 9.61
CA GLU A 44 -4.36 7.62 9.27
C GLU A 44 -4.27 8.55 10.46
N ASN A 45 -3.68 9.75 10.23
CA ASN A 45 -3.49 10.75 11.28
C ASN A 45 -2.79 10.17 12.53
N GLY A 46 -1.80 9.30 12.30
CA GLY A 46 -1.05 8.66 13.39
C GLY A 46 -1.75 7.47 14.04
N ILE A 47 -2.96 7.15 13.61
CA ILE A 47 -3.75 6.06 14.20
C ILE A 47 -3.71 4.84 13.28
N ILE A 48 -3.31 3.69 13.84
CA ILE A 48 -3.26 2.42 13.11
C ILE A 48 -4.66 1.81 13.09
N LYS A 49 -5.16 1.46 11.91
CA LYS A 49 -6.44 0.74 11.78
C LYS A 49 -6.27 -0.72 12.17
N LYS A 50 -7.12 -1.20 13.03
CA LYS A 50 -7.08 -2.56 13.58
C LYS A 50 -8.40 -3.27 13.38
N GLY A 51 -8.37 -4.59 13.41
CA GLY A 51 -9.55 -5.45 13.33
C GLY A 51 -9.44 -6.50 12.25
N LYS A 52 -10.34 -7.47 12.31
CA LYS A 52 -10.42 -8.56 11.33
C LYS A 52 -11.62 -8.37 10.41
N LEU A 53 -11.38 -8.50 9.12
CA LEU A 53 -12.45 -8.58 8.13
C LEU A 53 -13.29 -9.84 8.41
N GLY A 54 -14.58 -9.64 8.54
CA GLY A 54 -15.52 -10.70 8.88
C GLY A 54 -15.86 -10.78 10.37
N GLU A 55 -15.19 -10.02 11.20
CA GLU A 55 -15.48 -9.93 12.64
C GLU A 55 -15.63 -8.48 13.07
N ASP A 56 -14.53 -7.74 13.16
CA ASP A 56 -14.54 -6.33 13.60
C ASP A 56 -14.76 -5.35 12.47
N LEU A 57 -14.36 -5.73 11.25
CA LEU A 57 -14.37 -4.87 10.09
C LEU A 57 -15.28 -5.43 9.00
N ASN A 58 -16.01 -4.53 8.33
CA ASN A 58 -16.72 -4.87 7.09
C ASN A 58 -15.79 -4.70 5.89
N LEU A 59 -16.28 -5.07 4.71
CA LEU A 59 -15.49 -4.99 3.47
C LEU A 59 -15.01 -3.57 3.16
N GLU A 60 -15.87 -2.56 3.31
CA GLU A 60 -15.49 -1.18 3.01
C GLU A 60 -14.39 -0.66 3.94
N GLU A 61 -14.44 -1.03 5.21
CA GLU A 61 -13.39 -0.67 6.17
C GLU A 61 -12.06 -1.34 5.82
N SER A 62 -12.10 -2.60 5.38
CA SER A 62 -10.89 -3.31 4.94
C SER A 62 -10.32 -2.77 3.64
N LYS A 63 -11.18 -2.36 2.69
CA LYS A 63 -10.74 -1.65 1.48
C LYS A 63 -10.03 -0.35 1.83
N TYR A 64 -10.58 0.41 2.76
CA TYR A 64 -9.95 1.65 3.21
C TYR A 64 -8.59 1.38 3.86
N ALA A 65 -8.49 0.33 4.66
CA ALA A 65 -7.24 -0.07 5.28
C ALA A 65 -6.17 -0.42 4.23
N THR A 66 -6.49 -1.21 3.21
CA THR A 66 -5.52 -1.54 2.14
C THR A 66 -5.14 -0.30 1.34
N LYS A 67 -6.06 0.63 1.10
CA LYS A 67 -5.75 1.92 0.46
C LYS A 67 -4.73 2.70 1.29
N LEU A 68 -4.91 2.78 2.60
CA LEU A 68 -3.95 3.45 3.50
C LEU A 68 -2.56 2.79 3.43
N CYS A 69 -2.52 1.47 3.35
CA CYS A 69 -1.26 0.74 3.16
C CYS A 69 -0.57 1.14 1.85
N ALA A 70 -1.32 1.24 0.75
CA ALA A 70 -0.77 1.64 -0.55
C ALA A 70 -0.26 3.08 -0.51
N ILE A 71 -0.95 3.98 0.17
CA ILE A 71 -0.48 5.36 0.40
C ILE A 71 0.88 5.32 1.11
N GLY A 72 1.03 4.48 2.13
CA GLY A 72 2.29 4.27 2.83
C GLY A 72 3.39 3.76 1.90
N CYS A 73 3.06 2.88 0.97
CA CYS A 73 4.02 2.39 -0.04
C CYS A 73 4.54 3.53 -0.91
N LEU A 74 3.68 4.44 -1.37
CA LEU A 74 4.12 5.58 -2.16
C LEU A 74 5.01 6.52 -1.35
N ALA A 75 4.69 6.74 -0.09
CA ALA A 75 5.54 7.53 0.80
C ALA A 75 6.93 6.88 0.95
N ALA A 76 7.00 5.55 1.05
CA ALA A 76 8.26 4.82 1.13
C ALA A 76 9.08 4.95 -0.16
N ILE A 77 8.46 4.85 -1.33
CA ILE A 77 9.14 5.04 -2.63
C ILE A 77 9.74 6.45 -2.69
N LYS A 78 9.01 7.43 -2.21
CA LYS A 78 9.45 8.83 -2.22
C LYS A 78 10.70 9.08 -1.38
N THR A 79 11.06 8.20 -0.45
CA THR A 79 12.33 8.29 0.28
C THR A 79 13.53 8.01 -0.64
N ILE A 80 13.34 7.37 -1.77
CA ILE A 80 14.39 7.01 -2.71
C ILE A 80 14.42 7.94 -3.91
N CYS A 81 13.26 8.27 -4.48
CA CYS A 81 13.17 9.10 -5.69
C CYS A 81 11.81 9.79 -5.80
N SER A 82 11.72 10.73 -6.72
CA SER A 82 10.43 11.32 -7.09
C SER A 82 9.50 10.26 -7.65
N LEU A 83 8.23 10.33 -7.31
CA LEU A 83 7.21 9.41 -7.84
C LEU A 83 7.03 9.53 -9.35
N ASP A 84 7.44 10.66 -9.95
CA ASP A 84 7.42 10.83 -11.40
C ASP A 84 8.42 9.93 -12.11
N LYS A 85 9.38 9.36 -11.40
CA LYS A 85 10.32 8.38 -11.96
C LYS A 85 9.74 6.98 -12.09
N VAL A 86 8.60 6.72 -11.47
CA VAL A 86 7.95 5.42 -11.56
C VAL A 86 7.47 5.18 -12.99
N THR A 87 7.91 4.09 -13.58
CA THR A 87 7.50 3.66 -14.93
C THR A 87 6.52 2.52 -14.90
N SER A 88 6.46 1.79 -13.79
CA SER A 88 5.52 0.69 -13.61
C SER A 88 5.39 0.34 -12.13
N ILE A 89 4.18 0.05 -11.70
CA ILE A 89 3.96 -0.71 -10.47
C ILE A 89 3.94 -2.17 -10.91
N VAL A 90 4.94 -2.92 -10.50
CA VAL A 90 5.17 -4.28 -11.01
C VAL A 90 4.32 -5.31 -10.29
N ALA A 91 4.32 -5.26 -8.97
CA ALA A 91 3.63 -6.25 -8.15
C ALA A 91 3.16 -5.63 -6.83
N MET A 92 2.01 -6.07 -6.36
CA MET A 92 1.50 -5.73 -5.04
C MET A 92 1.05 -7.00 -4.33
N HIS A 93 1.35 -7.08 -3.05
CA HIS A 93 0.98 -8.23 -2.22
C HIS A 93 0.21 -7.73 -1.01
N GLY A 94 -1.01 -8.22 -0.87
CA GLY A 94 -1.90 -7.84 0.23
C GLY A 94 -2.06 -8.96 1.24
N LEU A 95 -1.79 -8.62 2.49
CA LEU A 95 -2.02 -9.48 3.65
C LEU A 95 -3.21 -8.88 4.38
N VAL A 96 -4.36 -9.52 4.26
CA VAL A 96 -5.61 -9.02 4.85
C VAL A 96 -5.87 -9.76 6.15
N ASN A 97 -5.97 -9.00 7.24
CA ASN A 97 -6.33 -9.55 8.53
C ASN A 97 -7.79 -9.96 8.48
N SER A 98 -8.05 -11.26 8.45
CA SER A 98 -9.40 -11.75 8.26
C SER A 98 -9.65 -13.01 9.06
N THR A 99 -10.94 -13.31 9.31
CA THR A 99 -11.34 -14.58 9.92
C THR A 99 -11.07 -15.71 8.91
N SER A 100 -10.89 -16.93 9.42
CA SER A 100 -10.59 -18.10 8.59
C SER A 100 -11.71 -18.45 7.59
N GLU A 101 -12.93 -18.00 7.84
CA GLU A 101 -14.09 -18.29 7.01
C GLU A 101 -14.41 -17.17 6.03
N ASN A 102 -13.81 -16.00 6.19
CA ASN A 102 -14.02 -14.91 5.25
C ASN A 102 -13.26 -15.17 3.95
N THR A 103 -13.88 -14.87 2.83
CA THR A 103 -13.31 -15.11 1.48
C THR A 103 -13.24 -13.84 0.64
N GLU A 104 -13.35 -12.66 1.28
CA GLU A 104 -13.38 -11.37 0.60
C GLU A 104 -12.02 -10.67 0.54
N GLN A 105 -10.91 -11.39 0.73
CA GLN A 105 -9.58 -10.78 0.79
C GLN A 105 -9.22 -10.08 -0.53
N ALA A 106 -9.55 -10.68 -1.66
CA ALA A 106 -9.28 -10.06 -2.96
C ALA A 106 -10.09 -8.76 -3.12
N ASP A 107 -11.37 -8.78 -2.72
CA ASP A 107 -12.20 -7.58 -2.75
C ASP A 107 -11.65 -6.47 -1.83
N ALA A 108 -11.20 -6.85 -0.65
CA ALA A 108 -10.58 -5.91 0.29
C ALA A 108 -9.32 -5.28 -0.32
N MET A 109 -8.51 -6.04 -1.04
CA MET A 109 -7.29 -5.55 -1.67
C MET A 109 -7.58 -4.58 -2.83
N ASN A 110 -8.79 -4.56 -3.36
CA ASN A 110 -9.18 -3.60 -4.39
C ASN A 110 -9.04 -2.15 -3.92
N GLY A 111 -9.14 -1.90 -2.62
CA GLY A 111 -8.88 -0.57 -2.08
C GLY A 111 -7.49 -0.04 -2.43
N ALA A 112 -6.48 -0.90 -2.31
CA ALA A 112 -5.10 -0.57 -2.68
C ALA A 112 -4.92 -0.52 -4.20
N SER A 113 -5.41 -1.52 -4.92
CA SER A 113 -5.23 -1.63 -6.37
C SER A 113 -5.90 -0.49 -7.12
N ASP A 114 -7.14 -0.17 -6.78
CA ASP A 114 -7.88 0.91 -7.44
C ASP A 114 -7.21 2.26 -7.18
N PHE A 115 -6.74 2.47 -5.95
CA PHE A 115 -6.02 3.70 -5.61
C PHE A 115 -4.76 3.88 -6.45
N VAL A 116 -3.96 2.83 -6.58
CA VAL A 116 -2.70 2.87 -7.36
C VAL A 116 -2.97 3.15 -8.83
N VAL A 117 -4.02 2.57 -9.40
CA VAL A 117 -4.43 2.84 -10.79
C VAL A 117 -4.99 4.27 -10.94
N ASP A 118 -5.72 4.76 -9.95
CA ASP A 118 -6.20 6.14 -9.96
C ASP A 118 -5.05 7.15 -9.98
N VAL A 119 -3.94 6.82 -9.29
CA VAL A 119 -2.76 7.68 -9.21
C VAL A 119 -1.93 7.62 -10.49
N PHE A 120 -1.61 6.42 -10.96
CA PHE A 120 -0.63 6.19 -12.03
C PHE A 120 -1.24 5.88 -13.39
N GLY A 121 -2.54 5.58 -13.48
CA GLY A 121 -3.15 5.14 -14.73
C GLY A 121 -2.63 3.75 -15.16
N GLU A 122 -2.39 3.56 -16.46
CA GLU A 122 -1.97 2.26 -17.00
C GLU A 122 -0.70 1.70 -16.36
N ILE A 123 0.28 2.54 -16.05
CA ILE A 123 1.51 2.06 -15.41
C ILE A 123 1.28 1.59 -13.97
N GLY A 124 0.15 1.91 -13.39
CA GLY A 124 -0.26 1.43 -12.07
C GLY A 124 -0.83 0.00 -12.06
N LYS A 125 -1.15 -0.55 -13.23
CA LYS A 125 -1.65 -1.93 -13.32
C LYS A 125 -0.52 -2.90 -13.02
N HIS A 126 -0.77 -3.80 -12.09
CA HIS A 126 0.25 -4.61 -11.44
C HIS A 126 -0.21 -6.06 -11.33
N THR A 127 0.73 -6.99 -11.14
CA THR A 127 0.41 -8.35 -10.67
C THR A 127 0.04 -8.28 -9.20
N ARG A 128 -0.80 -9.21 -8.72
CA ARG A 128 -1.32 -9.10 -7.37
C ARG A 128 -1.52 -10.47 -6.71
N THR A 129 -1.23 -10.52 -5.44
CA THR A 129 -1.65 -11.58 -4.53
C THR A 129 -2.37 -10.96 -3.35
N ALA A 130 -3.50 -11.53 -2.96
CA ALA A 130 -4.24 -11.11 -1.78
C ALA A 130 -4.65 -12.36 -1.00
N VAL A 131 -4.21 -12.45 0.24
CA VAL A 131 -4.48 -13.61 1.10
C VAL A 131 -4.93 -13.16 2.47
N GLY A 132 -5.70 -14.02 3.14
CA GLY A 132 -6.10 -13.83 4.52
C GLY A 132 -5.06 -14.40 5.47
N VAL A 133 -4.71 -13.62 6.47
CA VAL A 133 -3.73 -14.00 7.49
C VAL A 133 -4.16 -13.42 8.83
N SER A 134 -3.48 -13.82 9.90
CA SER A 134 -3.53 -13.11 11.17
C SER A 134 -2.39 -12.12 11.19
N VAL A 135 -2.70 -10.85 10.98
CA VAL A 135 -1.70 -9.78 10.99
C VAL A 135 -1.31 -9.49 12.44
N PRO A 136 -0.01 -9.31 12.74
CA PRO A 136 0.45 -9.00 14.10
C PRO A 136 -0.29 -7.80 14.68
N HIS A 137 -0.53 -7.84 15.98
CA HIS A 137 -1.22 -6.79 16.74
C HIS A 137 -2.64 -6.50 16.28
N ASN A 138 -3.27 -7.47 15.60
CA ASN A 138 -4.61 -7.31 15.03
C ASN A 138 -4.72 -6.12 14.06
N ILE A 139 -3.62 -5.75 13.42
CA ILE A 139 -3.60 -4.68 12.42
C ILE A 139 -4.41 -5.13 11.20
N ALA A 140 -5.20 -4.21 10.62
CA ALA A 140 -6.21 -4.56 9.61
C ALA A 140 -5.65 -5.16 8.33
N ALA A 141 -4.46 -4.75 7.92
CA ALA A 141 -3.81 -5.24 6.70
C ALA A 141 -2.34 -4.86 6.68
N SER A 142 -1.60 -5.48 5.77
CA SER A 142 -0.26 -5.03 5.37
C SER A 142 -0.14 -5.20 3.87
N VAL A 143 0.43 -4.22 3.20
CA VAL A 143 0.63 -4.26 1.74
C VAL A 143 2.07 -3.90 1.44
N TYR A 144 2.69 -4.67 0.56
CA TYR A 144 4.01 -4.33 0.04
C TYR A 144 4.00 -4.40 -1.49
N MET A 145 4.94 -3.73 -2.12
CA MET A 145 4.97 -3.63 -3.57
C MET A 145 6.38 -3.58 -4.13
N VAL A 146 6.46 -3.85 -5.43
CA VAL A 146 7.66 -3.63 -6.23
C VAL A 146 7.30 -2.63 -7.33
N ALA A 147 8.11 -1.58 -7.45
CA ALA A 147 7.96 -0.57 -8.49
C ALA A 147 9.20 -0.55 -9.38
N GLU A 148 9.02 -0.23 -10.66
CA GLU A 148 10.12 0.02 -11.58
C GLU A 148 10.24 1.52 -11.81
N ILE A 149 11.47 1.99 -11.90
CA ILE A 149 11.75 3.42 -12.11
C ILE A 149 12.71 3.60 -13.28
N LYS A 150 12.66 4.77 -13.88
CA LYS A 150 13.70 5.18 -14.85
C LYS A 150 14.90 5.76 -14.11
N GLU A 151 16.06 5.72 -14.74
CA GLU A 151 17.27 6.34 -14.23
C GLU A 151 17.18 7.86 -14.17
#